data_be729579bdad318d2647d638313615a8
#
_entry.id   be729579bdad318d2647d638313615a8
#
_cell.length_a   1.000
_cell.length_b   1.000
_cell.length_c   1.000
_cell.angle_alpha   90.00
_cell.angle_beta   90.00
_cell.angle_gamma   90.00
#
_symmetry.space_group_name_H-M   'P 1'
#
loop_
_entity.id
_entity.type
_entity.pdbx_description
1 polymer ?
#
loop_
_entity_poly.entity_id
_entity_poly.type
_entity_poly.pdbx_seq_one_letter_code
_entity_poly.pdbx_strand_id
1 'polypeptide(L)'
;LPISGVQPSRALAVGVAPAPASGLHAAAAVTHVDVTARRAPWAILVLAALGFACIVLPLAGLLHLVSWRDLGDALTSAEASGALRLSLVCSLWATAISVVLGVPLAWVLARVEFPGRRIVRAIVLLPIVLPPVVGGVALFAAFGRHGLVGGVLHDAFGLQFTFSPLGVVLAETFVALPFLVITVEAAMRALDPRLEEAAEELGASRTTVIRRVTLPLVAPGIAAGAALAWARALGEFGATITFAGNVAGRTRTVPLAVSLLLASDPEVAVALSVVLLAVCVTVLVLLRDRWWPGR
;
A
#
# COMPACT_ATOMS: atom_id res chain seq x y z
N LEU A 1 0.30 2.36 93.19
CA LEU A 1 1.43 3.23 92.90
C LEU A 1 1.15 4.11 91.73
N PRO A 2 1.19 5.46 91.87
CA PRO A 2 0.75 6.38 90.82
C PRO A 2 1.93 6.75 89.90
N ILE A 3 1.61 7.02 88.68
CA ILE A 3 2.56 7.68 87.75
C ILE A 3 1.85 8.94 87.20
N SER A 4 2.36 10.03 87.76
CA SER A 4 2.07 11.40 87.33
C SER A 4 2.79 11.76 86.07
N GLY A 5 2.20 12.68 85.31
CA GLY A 5 2.95 13.60 84.49
C GLY A 5 2.69 13.53 82.96
N VAL A 6 1.58 14.11 82.54
CA VAL A 6 1.49 14.56 81.16
C VAL A 6 1.24 16.08 81.16
N GLN A 7 2.26 16.82 80.77
CA GLN A 7 2.13 18.25 80.49
C GLN A 7 1.49 18.52 79.16
N PRO A 8 0.65 19.53 78.98
CA PRO A 8 0.09 19.88 77.67
C PRO A 8 1.12 20.66 76.83
N SER A 9 1.38 20.12 75.65
CA SER A 9 2.19 20.74 74.65
C SER A 9 1.58 22.00 74.08
N ARG A 10 2.37 23.06 74.06
CA ARG A 10 2.00 24.40 73.54
C ARG A 10 1.67 24.31 72.03
N ALA A 11 0.47 24.76 71.67
CA ALA A 11 0.09 25.05 70.33
C ALA A 11 0.95 26.17 69.74
N LEU A 12 1.83 25.84 68.77
CA LEU A 12 2.53 26.81 67.91
C LEU A 12 1.53 27.31 66.87
N ALA A 13 1.06 28.56 67.05
CA ALA A 13 0.34 29.28 66.02
C ALA A 13 1.30 29.58 64.84
N VAL A 14 1.17 28.81 63.77
CA VAL A 14 1.84 29.13 62.50
C VAL A 14 1.03 30.22 61.82
N GLY A 15 1.54 31.45 61.85
CA GLY A 15 1.02 32.59 61.11
C GLY A 15 1.16 32.31 59.60
N VAL A 16 0.02 32.15 58.93
CA VAL A 16 -0.03 32.13 57.46
C VAL A 16 0.08 33.57 56.99
N ALA A 17 1.26 33.92 56.47
CA ALA A 17 1.44 35.19 55.75
C ALA A 17 0.65 35.14 54.43
N PRO A 18 -0.04 36.22 54.01
CA PRO A 18 -0.70 36.26 52.70
C PRO A 18 0.35 36.24 51.59
N ALA A 19 0.19 35.33 50.62
CA ALA A 19 0.99 35.25 49.42
C ALA A 19 0.82 36.52 48.58
N PRO A 20 1.89 37.08 48.02
CA PRO A 20 1.78 38.23 47.12
C PRO A 20 1.07 37.86 45.84
N ALA A 21 -0.03 38.53 45.53
CA ALA A 21 -0.77 38.47 44.28
C ALA A 21 0.01 39.21 43.16
N SER A 22 1.09 38.61 42.66
CA SER A 22 1.81 39.13 41.50
C SER A 22 2.49 37.95 40.79
N GLY A 23 1.87 37.42 39.74
CA GLY A 23 2.50 36.37 38.96
C GLY A 23 1.62 35.55 38.01
N LEU A 24 0.43 36.06 37.67
CA LEU A 24 -0.44 35.38 36.67
C LEU A 24 -0.25 35.93 35.25
N HIS A 25 0.97 36.32 34.89
CA HIS A 25 1.37 36.63 33.50
C HIS A 25 2.73 36.06 33.18
N ALA A 26 2.99 34.82 33.59
CA ALA A 26 3.97 34.01 32.87
C ALA A 26 3.25 33.50 31.61
N ALA A 27 3.10 34.41 30.62
CA ALA A 27 2.80 34.03 29.27
C ALA A 27 3.83 32.96 28.89
N ALA A 28 3.34 31.73 28.65
CA ALA A 28 4.13 30.69 28.03
C ALA A 28 4.69 31.28 26.74
N ALA A 29 5.93 31.76 26.81
CA ALA A 29 6.73 32.03 25.61
C ALA A 29 6.85 30.68 24.89
N VAL A 30 5.91 30.43 23.98
CA VAL A 30 6.09 29.45 22.93
C VAL A 30 7.32 29.93 22.20
N THR A 31 8.47 29.39 22.59
CA THR A 31 9.70 29.54 21.80
C THR A 31 9.36 28.92 20.47
N HIS A 32 9.03 29.79 19.50
CA HIS A 32 9.14 29.42 18.09
C HIS A 32 10.56 28.92 17.91
N VAL A 33 10.72 27.61 17.86
CA VAL A 33 11.94 27.02 17.36
C VAL A 33 11.99 27.46 15.91
N ASP A 34 12.67 28.57 15.64
CA ASP A 34 13.07 28.93 14.30
C ASP A 34 13.85 27.73 13.76
N VAL A 35 13.18 26.93 12.98
CA VAL A 35 13.83 25.92 12.13
C VAL A 35 14.56 26.73 11.06
N THR A 36 15.68 27.35 11.47
CA THR A 36 16.63 27.90 10.53
C THR A 36 16.98 26.77 9.59
N ALA A 37 16.58 26.92 8.34
CA ALA A 37 16.87 25.95 7.28
C ALA A 37 18.40 25.71 7.30
N ARG A 38 18.82 24.63 7.96
CA ARG A 38 20.24 24.25 8.03
C ARG A 38 20.67 24.02 6.60
N ARG A 39 21.59 24.83 6.11
CA ARG A 39 22.18 24.63 4.78
C ARG A 39 22.76 23.22 4.74
N ALA A 40 22.14 22.35 3.93
CA ALA A 40 22.60 20.98 3.79
C ALA A 40 24.06 20.98 3.29
N PRO A 41 24.95 20.14 3.84
CA PRO A 41 26.30 20.00 3.34
C PRO A 41 26.28 19.72 1.83
N TRP A 42 27.13 20.40 1.07
CA TRP A 42 27.18 20.26 -0.40
C TRP A 42 27.34 18.80 -0.87
N ALA A 43 28.08 17.99 -0.13
CA ALA A 43 28.27 16.57 -0.43
C ALA A 43 26.94 15.80 -0.40
N ILE A 44 26.05 16.10 0.57
CA ILE A 44 24.70 15.48 0.66
C ILE A 44 23.85 15.92 -0.54
N LEU A 45 23.93 17.21 -0.93
CA LEU A 45 23.19 17.72 -2.09
C LEU A 45 23.64 17.07 -3.38
N VAL A 46 24.95 16.87 -3.58
CA VAL A 46 25.50 16.16 -4.75
C VAL A 46 25.01 14.71 -4.79
N LEU A 47 25.08 13.97 -3.68
CA LEU A 47 24.60 12.60 -3.62
C LEU A 47 23.09 12.50 -3.86
N ALA A 48 22.31 13.43 -3.29
CA ALA A 48 20.89 13.51 -3.53
C ALA A 48 20.55 13.82 -5.00
N ALA A 49 21.29 14.75 -5.62
CA ALA A 49 21.12 15.06 -7.04
C ALA A 49 21.47 13.88 -7.95
N LEU A 50 22.55 13.15 -7.63
CA LEU A 50 22.90 11.94 -8.36
C LEU A 50 21.82 10.84 -8.22
N GLY A 51 21.31 10.62 -7.00
CA GLY A 51 20.20 9.69 -6.76
C GLY A 51 18.93 10.08 -7.52
N PHE A 52 18.59 11.38 -7.53
CA PHE A 52 17.47 11.90 -8.30
C PHE A 52 17.69 11.74 -9.81
N ALA A 53 18.88 12.08 -10.31
CA ALA A 53 19.24 11.91 -11.71
C ALA A 53 19.16 10.45 -12.16
N CYS A 54 19.57 9.49 -11.33
CA CYS A 54 19.46 8.06 -11.60
C CYS A 54 18.01 7.61 -11.88
N ILE A 55 17.02 8.26 -11.27
CA ILE A 55 15.60 7.98 -11.50
C ILE A 55 15.08 8.76 -12.71
N VAL A 56 15.43 10.04 -12.83
CA VAL A 56 14.87 10.92 -13.86
C VAL A 56 15.43 10.65 -15.24
N LEU A 57 16.74 10.32 -15.36
CA LEU A 57 17.38 10.10 -16.65
C LEU A 57 16.74 9.00 -17.50
N PRO A 58 16.41 7.78 -16.96
CA PRO A 58 15.74 6.75 -17.75
C PRO A 58 14.35 7.18 -18.20
N LEU A 59 13.60 7.90 -17.33
CA LEU A 59 12.27 8.41 -17.66
C LEU A 59 12.32 9.50 -18.73
N ALA A 60 13.29 10.41 -18.64
CA ALA A 60 13.54 11.42 -19.67
C ALA A 60 13.96 10.77 -21.01
N GLY A 61 14.79 9.72 -20.95
CA GLY A 61 15.17 8.94 -22.12
C GLY A 61 13.96 8.29 -22.81
N LEU A 62 13.05 7.71 -22.03
CA LEU A 62 11.80 7.14 -22.55
C LEU A 62 10.95 8.23 -23.26
N LEU A 63 10.79 9.40 -22.65
CA LEU A 63 10.03 10.51 -23.22
C LEU A 63 10.71 11.10 -24.48
N HIS A 64 12.03 11.01 -24.58
CA HIS A 64 12.80 11.46 -25.75
C HIS A 64 12.61 10.53 -26.97
N LEU A 65 12.42 9.23 -26.70
CA LEU A 65 12.23 8.24 -27.77
C LEU A 65 10.83 8.26 -28.39
N VAL A 66 9.87 8.94 -27.78
CA VAL A 66 8.48 8.95 -28.24
C VAL A 66 8.32 9.75 -29.55
N SER A 67 7.73 9.15 -30.56
CA SER A 67 7.18 9.84 -31.73
C SER A 67 5.84 10.49 -31.37
N TRP A 68 5.87 11.70 -30.82
CA TRP A 68 4.65 12.40 -30.34
C TRP A 68 3.59 12.62 -31.44
N ARG A 69 4.00 12.61 -32.72
CA ARG A 69 3.10 12.78 -33.87
C ARG A 69 2.27 11.53 -34.13
N ASP A 70 2.87 10.36 -33.94
CA ASP A 70 2.30 9.06 -34.29
C ASP A 70 1.73 8.35 -33.05
N LEU A 71 1.82 8.98 -31.87
CA LEU A 71 1.37 8.43 -30.60
C LEU A 71 -0.12 8.02 -30.64
N GLY A 72 -0.96 8.83 -31.29
CA GLY A 72 -2.40 8.55 -31.43
C GLY A 72 -2.64 7.25 -32.22
N ASP A 73 -2.00 7.11 -33.37
CA ASP A 73 -2.15 5.96 -34.27
C ASP A 73 -1.58 4.69 -33.62
N ALA A 74 -0.42 4.80 -32.95
CA ALA A 74 0.19 3.70 -32.20
C ALA A 74 -0.75 3.15 -31.12
N LEU A 75 -1.45 4.03 -30.39
CA LEU A 75 -2.35 3.64 -29.30
C LEU A 75 -3.72 3.13 -29.78
N THR A 76 -4.17 3.54 -30.96
CA THR A 76 -5.42 3.07 -31.55
C THR A 76 -5.28 1.73 -32.27
N SER A 77 -4.06 1.23 -32.45
CA SER A 77 -3.84 -0.12 -32.98
C SER A 77 -4.62 -1.16 -32.17
N ALA A 78 -5.15 -2.18 -32.85
CA ALA A 78 -5.94 -3.22 -32.20
C ALA A 78 -5.15 -3.95 -31.08
N GLU A 79 -3.84 -4.08 -31.26
CA GLU A 79 -2.96 -4.72 -30.27
C GLU A 79 -2.76 -3.84 -29.04
N ALA A 80 -2.45 -2.56 -29.21
CA ALA A 80 -2.22 -1.64 -28.11
C ALA A 80 -3.50 -1.40 -27.29
N SER A 81 -4.62 -1.10 -27.97
CA SER A 81 -5.91 -0.88 -27.32
C SER A 81 -6.43 -2.11 -26.60
N GLY A 82 -6.22 -3.32 -27.18
CA GLY A 82 -6.55 -4.58 -26.54
C GLY A 82 -5.73 -4.83 -25.26
N ALA A 83 -4.42 -4.60 -25.33
CA ALA A 83 -3.53 -4.75 -24.17
C ALA A 83 -3.85 -3.75 -23.06
N LEU A 84 -4.11 -2.48 -23.40
CA LEU A 84 -4.53 -1.44 -22.44
C LEU A 84 -5.82 -1.81 -21.72
N ARG A 85 -6.85 -2.19 -22.48
CA ARG A 85 -8.13 -2.60 -21.90
C ARG A 85 -7.96 -3.80 -20.97
N LEU A 86 -7.22 -4.82 -21.40
CA LEU A 86 -6.99 -6.03 -20.60
C LEU A 86 -6.24 -5.69 -19.31
N SER A 87 -5.15 -4.91 -19.39
CA SER A 87 -4.39 -4.48 -18.20
C SER A 87 -5.26 -3.72 -17.20
N LEU A 88 -6.06 -2.75 -17.67
CA LEU A 88 -6.92 -1.98 -16.78
C LEU A 88 -7.99 -2.86 -16.12
N VAL A 89 -8.66 -3.71 -16.89
CA VAL A 89 -9.71 -4.59 -16.36
C VAL A 89 -9.15 -5.60 -15.37
N CYS A 90 -8.05 -6.29 -15.72
CA CYS A 90 -7.45 -7.30 -14.83
C CYS A 90 -6.89 -6.66 -13.56
N SER A 91 -6.15 -5.55 -13.67
CA SER A 91 -5.58 -4.89 -12.49
C SER A 91 -6.63 -4.30 -11.55
N LEU A 92 -7.75 -3.79 -12.07
CA LEU A 92 -8.86 -3.35 -11.24
C LEU A 92 -9.52 -4.52 -10.50
N TRP A 93 -9.77 -5.65 -11.18
CA TRP A 93 -10.28 -6.85 -10.53
C TRP A 93 -9.30 -7.40 -9.49
N ALA A 94 -8.01 -7.47 -9.81
CA ALA A 94 -6.97 -7.88 -8.86
C ALA A 94 -6.94 -6.98 -7.63
N THR A 95 -7.08 -5.68 -7.82
CA THR A 95 -7.16 -4.71 -6.71
C THR A 95 -8.43 -4.91 -5.88
N ALA A 96 -9.59 -5.06 -6.51
CA ALA A 96 -10.85 -5.30 -5.81
C ALA A 96 -10.79 -6.58 -4.96
N ILE A 97 -10.26 -7.67 -5.52
CA ILE A 97 -10.06 -8.93 -4.79
C ILE A 97 -9.06 -8.72 -3.64
N SER A 98 -7.96 -8.00 -3.90
CA SER A 98 -6.98 -7.67 -2.86
C SER A 98 -7.61 -6.88 -1.72
N VAL A 99 -8.49 -5.92 -1.99
CA VAL A 99 -9.20 -5.16 -0.95
C VAL A 99 -10.13 -6.07 -0.14
N VAL A 100 -10.93 -6.89 -0.81
CA VAL A 100 -11.90 -7.79 -0.16
C VAL A 100 -11.21 -8.81 0.74
N LEU A 101 -10.08 -9.37 0.31
CA LEU A 101 -9.34 -10.38 1.07
C LEU A 101 -8.30 -9.76 2.01
N GLY A 102 -7.63 -8.71 1.57
CA GLY A 102 -6.50 -8.12 2.26
C GLY A 102 -6.89 -7.24 3.45
N VAL A 103 -8.01 -6.52 3.38
CA VAL A 103 -8.46 -5.68 4.52
C VAL A 103 -8.79 -6.53 5.75
N PRO A 104 -9.58 -7.62 5.65
CA PRO A 104 -9.80 -8.53 6.78
C PRO A 104 -8.50 -9.18 7.27
N LEU A 105 -7.63 -9.60 6.36
CA LEU A 105 -6.33 -10.19 6.71
C LEU A 105 -5.44 -9.19 7.46
N ALA A 106 -5.37 -7.95 7.00
CA ALA A 106 -4.64 -6.88 7.67
C ALA A 106 -5.23 -6.60 9.07
N TRP A 107 -6.55 -6.61 9.21
CA TRP A 107 -7.21 -6.44 10.50
C TRP A 107 -6.85 -7.57 11.47
N VAL A 108 -6.90 -8.82 11.05
CA VAL A 108 -6.49 -9.99 11.86
C VAL A 108 -5.02 -9.83 12.28
N LEU A 109 -4.13 -9.47 11.35
CA LEU A 109 -2.72 -9.26 11.63
C LEU A 109 -2.45 -8.01 12.51
N ALA A 110 -3.33 -7.04 12.54
CA ALA A 110 -3.20 -5.84 13.37
C ALA A 110 -3.74 -6.03 14.78
N ARG A 111 -4.91 -6.69 14.94
CA ARG A 111 -5.71 -6.68 16.17
C ARG A 111 -5.80 -8.03 16.89
N VAL A 112 -5.56 -9.16 16.19
CA VAL A 112 -5.72 -10.47 16.80
C VAL A 112 -4.36 -11.05 17.21
N GLU A 113 -4.24 -11.50 18.45
CA GLU A 113 -3.08 -12.24 18.92
C GLU A 113 -3.36 -13.74 18.81
N PHE A 114 -2.51 -14.44 18.07
CA PHE A 114 -2.60 -15.89 17.91
C PHE A 114 -1.20 -16.50 17.70
N PRO A 115 -1.00 -17.76 18.09
CA PRO A 115 0.27 -18.44 17.85
C PRO A 115 0.53 -18.55 16.34
N GLY A 116 1.76 -18.26 15.91
CA GLY A 116 2.13 -18.29 14.49
C GLY A 116 1.85 -17.01 13.70
N ARG A 117 1.32 -15.92 14.31
CA ARG A 117 1.06 -14.63 13.64
C ARG A 117 2.29 -14.11 12.86
N ARG A 118 3.49 -14.28 13.40
CA ARG A 118 4.75 -13.87 12.72
C ARG A 118 4.98 -14.67 11.44
N ILE A 119 4.66 -15.97 11.45
CA ILE A 119 4.80 -16.87 10.29
C ILE A 119 3.77 -16.48 9.24
N VAL A 120 2.50 -16.27 9.63
CA VAL A 120 1.45 -15.83 8.70
C VAL A 120 1.83 -14.51 8.03
N ARG A 121 2.34 -13.54 8.80
CA ARG A 121 2.83 -12.28 8.22
C ARG A 121 3.98 -12.49 7.24
N ALA A 122 4.94 -13.33 7.57
CA ALA A 122 6.05 -13.66 6.67
C ALA A 122 5.55 -14.31 5.37
N ILE A 123 4.58 -15.23 5.45
CA ILE A 123 3.98 -15.86 4.27
C ILE A 123 3.23 -14.84 3.41
N VAL A 124 2.47 -13.93 4.03
CA VAL A 124 1.75 -12.87 3.29
C VAL A 124 2.72 -11.94 2.57
N LEU A 125 3.88 -11.68 3.14
CA LEU A 125 4.90 -10.80 2.54
C LEU A 125 5.82 -11.52 1.56
N LEU A 126 5.78 -12.85 1.52
CA LEU A 126 6.66 -13.67 0.68
C LEU A 126 6.64 -13.26 -0.81
N PRO A 127 5.47 -12.94 -1.43
CA PRO A 127 5.43 -12.54 -2.84
C PRO A 127 6.22 -11.26 -3.16
N ILE A 128 6.50 -10.40 -2.18
CA ILE A 128 7.32 -9.19 -2.39
C ILE A 128 8.79 -9.56 -2.64
N VAL A 129 9.28 -10.57 -1.94
CA VAL A 129 10.69 -10.99 -1.97
C VAL A 129 10.93 -12.06 -3.04
N LEU A 130 9.89 -12.82 -3.38
CA LEU A 130 9.98 -13.91 -4.32
C LEU A 130 10.25 -13.38 -5.74
N PRO A 131 11.22 -13.94 -6.48
CA PRO A 131 11.37 -13.61 -7.90
C PRO A 131 10.04 -13.82 -8.65
N PRO A 132 9.56 -12.86 -9.46
CA PRO A 132 8.24 -12.93 -10.07
C PRO A 132 7.99 -14.21 -10.89
N VAL A 133 9.01 -14.69 -11.60
CA VAL A 133 8.94 -15.95 -12.35
C VAL A 133 8.68 -17.15 -11.44
N VAL A 134 9.34 -17.19 -10.26
CA VAL A 134 9.15 -18.26 -9.27
C VAL A 134 7.73 -18.19 -8.69
N GLY A 135 7.21 -16.98 -8.46
CA GLY A 135 5.80 -16.78 -8.09
C GLY A 135 4.84 -17.35 -9.13
N GLY A 136 5.12 -17.14 -10.42
CA GLY A 136 4.34 -17.72 -11.52
C GLY A 136 4.39 -19.25 -11.56
N VAL A 137 5.53 -19.87 -11.28
CA VAL A 137 5.67 -21.33 -11.16
C VAL A 137 4.87 -21.85 -9.97
N ALA A 138 4.90 -21.16 -8.83
CA ALA A 138 4.12 -21.52 -7.65
C ALA A 138 2.61 -21.45 -7.93
N LEU A 139 2.16 -20.41 -8.63
CA LEU A 139 0.76 -20.29 -9.10
C LEU A 139 0.39 -21.41 -10.06
N PHE A 140 1.29 -21.78 -10.98
CA PHE A 140 1.07 -22.88 -11.91
C PHE A 140 0.95 -24.22 -11.19
N ALA A 141 1.80 -24.47 -10.18
CA ALA A 141 1.73 -25.68 -9.36
C ALA A 141 0.44 -25.77 -8.52
N ALA A 142 -0.09 -24.61 -8.08
CA ALA A 142 -1.33 -24.57 -7.29
C ALA A 142 -2.59 -24.56 -8.17
N PHE A 143 -2.65 -23.72 -9.20
CA PHE A 143 -3.86 -23.40 -9.96
C PHE A 143 -3.80 -23.82 -11.45
N GLY A 144 -2.70 -24.43 -11.89
CA GLY A 144 -2.62 -25.05 -13.22
C GLY A 144 -3.64 -26.20 -13.34
N ARG A 145 -3.93 -26.63 -14.56
CA ARG A 145 -4.94 -27.67 -14.82
C ARG A 145 -4.71 -28.98 -14.04
N HIS A 146 -3.45 -29.31 -13.76
CA HIS A 146 -3.04 -30.49 -12.97
C HIS A 146 -2.45 -30.07 -11.61
N GLY A 147 -2.68 -28.81 -11.18
CA GLY A 147 -2.21 -28.27 -9.90
C GLY A 147 -3.10 -28.70 -8.73
N LEU A 148 -2.64 -28.42 -7.51
CA LEU A 148 -3.29 -28.84 -6.26
C LEU A 148 -4.78 -28.47 -6.18
N VAL A 149 -5.14 -27.26 -6.61
CA VAL A 149 -6.50 -26.72 -6.54
C VAL A 149 -7.10 -26.57 -7.93
N GLY A 150 -6.26 -26.26 -8.93
CA GLY A 150 -6.69 -25.98 -10.29
C GLY A 150 -7.42 -27.16 -10.95
N GLY A 151 -6.96 -28.39 -10.72
CA GLY A 151 -7.61 -29.60 -11.23
C GLY A 151 -9.04 -29.73 -10.68
N VAL A 152 -9.20 -29.64 -9.36
CA VAL A 152 -10.51 -29.71 -8.69
C VAL A 152 -11.47 -28.63 -9.19
N LEU A 153 -10.99 -27.38 -9.32
CA LEU A 153 -11.80 -26.27 -9.81
C LEU A 153 -12.18 -26.43 -11.29
N HIS A 154 -11.29 -27.03 -12.08
CA HIS A 154 -11.58 -27.34 -13.47
C HIS A 154 -12.67 -28.45 -13.60
N ASP A 155 -12.50 -29.50 -12.87
CA ASP A 155 -13.43 -30.69 -12.95
C ASP A 155 -14.82 -30.37 -12.36
N ALA A 156 -14.87 -29.58 -11.27
CA ALA A 156 -16.12 -29.23 -10.60
C ALA A 156 -16.87 -28.06 -11.25
N PHE A 157 -16.16 -27.07 -11.77
CA PHE A 157 -16.74 -25.78 -12.22
C PHE A 157 -16.35 -25.39 -13.65
N GLY A 158 -15.51 -26.15 -14.35
CA GLY A 158 -14.97 -25.81 -15.67
C GLY A 158 -14.03 -24.62 -15.67
N LEU A 159 -13.51 -24.19 -14.48
CA LEU A 159 -12.66 -23.03 -14.36
C LEU A 159 -11.25 -23.32 -14.88
N GLN A 160 -10.77 -22.50 -15.79
CA GLN A 160 -9.41 -22.57 -16.31
C GLN A 160 -8.69 -21.25 -16.04
N PHE A 161 -7.59 -21.32 -15.26
CA PHE A 161 -6.77 -20.14 -14.94
C PHE A 161 -5.67 -19.92 -15.96
N THR A 162 -4.93 -20.96 -16.34
CA THR A 162 -3.86 -20.86 -17.33
C THR A 162 -4.41 -20.40 -18.68
N PHE A 163 -3.67 -19.50 -19.33
CA PHE A 163 -4.02 -18.93 -20.65
C PHE A 163 -5.40 -18.22 -20.68
N SER A 164 -5.84 -17.68 -19.54
CA SER A 164 -7.12 -16.99 -19.39
C SER A 164 -6.98 -15.67 -18.65
N PRO A 165 -7.91 -14.71 -18.84
CA PRO A 165 -7.93 -13.47 -18.07
C PRO A 165 -8.04 -13.69 -16.55
N LEU A 166 -8.71 -14.78 -16.12
CA LEU A 166 -8.75 -15.15 -14.70
C LEU A 166 -7.37 -15.48 -14.15
N GLY A 167 -6.51 -16.10 -14.95
CA GLY A 167 -5.13 -16.35 -14.57
C GLY A 167 -4.32 -15.07 -14.44
N VAL A 168 -4.55 -14.07 -15.30
CA VAL A 168 -3.93 -12.75 -15.18
C VAL A 168 -4.35 -12.10 -13.87
N VAL A 169 -5.67 -12.04 -13.60
CA VAL A 169 -6.21 -11.46 -12.36
C VAL A 169 -5.63 -12.17 -11.12
N LEU A 170 -5.52 -13.50 -11.14
CA LEU A 170 -4.96 -14.25 -10.02
C LEU A 170 -3.47 -13.96 -9.80
N ALA A 171 -2.67 -13.89 -10.89
CA ALA A 171 -1.26 -13.54 -10.82
C ALA A 171 -1.04 -12.12 -10.28
N GLU A 172 -1.79 -11.16 -10.80
CA GLU A 172 -1.77 -9.78 -10.33
C GLU A 172 -2.22 -9.65 -8.87
N THR A 173 -3.27 -10.38 -8.46
CA THR A 173 -3.74 -10.43 -7.06
C THR A 173 -2.66 -10.97 -6.13
N PHE A 174 -2.02 -12.08 -6.50
CA PHE A 174 -0.95 -12.70 -5.71
C PHE A 174 0.19 -11.74 -5.40
N VAL A 175 0.56 -10.91 -6.38
CA VAL A 175 1.66 -9.96 -6.23
C VAL A 175 1.22 -8.64 -5.58
N ALA A 176 -0.02 -8.22 -5.78
CA ALA A 176 -0.55 -6.94 -5.28
C ALA A 176 -1.04 -7.01 -3.82
N LEU A 177 -1.60 -8.15 -3.42
CA LEU A 177 -2.20 -8.36 -2.09
C LEU A 177 -1.27 -7.99 -0.92
N PRO A 178 0.02 -8.36 -0.90
CA PRO A 178 0.94 -7.98 0.18
C PRO A 178 1.07 -6.48 0.36
N PHE A 179 1.09 -5.70 -0.72
CA PHE A 179 1.22 -4.24 -0.67
C PHE A 179 -0.01 -3.59 -0.01
N LEU A 180 -1.19 -4.09 -0.31
CA LEU A 180 -2.41 -3.68 0.38
C LEU A 180 -2.34 -4.04 1.87
N VAL A 181 -2.03 -5.30 2.18
CA VAL A 181 -2.04 -5.80 3.57
C VAL A 181 -1.08 -5.01 4.44
N ILE A 182 0.17 -4.77 3.99
CA ILE A 182 1.17 -4.04 4.78
C ILE A 182 0.75 -2.59 5.04
N THR A 183 0.16 -1.94 4.02
CA THR A 183 -0.28 -0.54 4.12
C THR A 183 -1.47 -0.41 5.07
N VAL A 184 -2.46 -1.29 4.93
CA VAL A 184 -3.66 -1.28 5.76
C VAL A 184 -3.33 -1.72 7.20
N GLU A 185 -2.48 -2.73 7.39
CA GLU A 185 -2.01 -3.14 8.71
C GLU A 185 -1.30 -1.98 9.42
N ALA A 186 -0.43 -1.23 8.72
CA ALA A 186 0.24 -0.06 9.27
C ALA A 186 -0.75 1.04 9.69
N ALA A 187 -1.74 1.33 8.84
CA ALA A 187 -2.80 2.29 9.15
C ALA A 187 -3.64 1.87 10.37
N MET A 188 -3.98 0.59 10.48
CA MET A 188 -4.71 0.05 11.64
C MET A 188 -3.89 0.09 12.93
N ARG A 189 -2.57 -0.12 12.84
CA ARG A 189 -1.67 -0.03 14.01
C ARG A 189 -1.45 1.40 14.48
N ALA A 190 -1.55 2.37 13.57
CA ALA A 190 -1.46 3.79 13.90
C ALA A 190 -2.72 4.35 14.55
N LEU A 191 -3.86 3.65 14.44
CA LEU A 191 -5.10 4.03 15.09
C LEU A 191 -5.01 3.75 16.60
N ASP A 192 -5.36 4.77 17.42
CA ASP A 192 -5.41 4.63 18.88
C ASP A 192 -6.48 3.58 19.29
N PRO A 193 -6.09 2.48 19.96
CA PRO A 193 -7.01 1.44 20.41
C PRO A 193 -8.13 1.95 21.32
N ARG A 194 -7.90 3.03 22.05
CA ARG A 194 -8.89 3.62 22.98
C ARG A 194 -10.18 4.04 22.27
N LEU A 195 -10.13 4.36 20.98
CA LEU A 195 -11.32 4.70 20.21
C LEU A 195 -12.24 3.48 20.02
N GLU A 196 -11.65 2.30 19.84
CA GLU A 196 -12.38 1.04 19.72
C GLU A 196 -12.92 0.61 21.08
N GLU A 197 -12.11 0.70 22.14
CA GLU A 197 -12.46 0.41 23.54
C GLU A 197 -13.63 1.29 24.04
N ALA A 198 -13.56 2.60 23.82
CA ALA A 198 -14.64 3.53 24.21
C ALA A 198 -15.98 3.20 23.53
N ALA A 199 -15.95 2.77 22.27
CA ALA A 199 -17.17 2.34 21.57
C ALA A 199 -17.72 1.03 22.14
N GLU A 200 -16.86 0.09 22.55
CA GLU A 200 -17.27 -1.16 23.22
C GLU A 200 -17.86 -0.90 24.61
N GLU A 201 -17.28 0.03 25.39
CA GLU A 201 -17.82 0.47 26.71
C GLU A 201 -19.21 1.09 26.59
N LEU A 202 -19.50 1.78 25.47
CA LEU A 202 -20.83 2.31 25.15
C LEU A 202 -21.82 1.23 24.66
N GLY A 203 -21.45 -0.04 24.70
CA GLY A 203 -22.30 -1.17 24.34
C GLY A 203 -22.30 -1.52 22.84
N ALA A 204 -21.39 -0.95 22.04
CA ALA A 204 -21.30 -1.32 20.63
C ALA A 204 -20.75 -2.75 20.48
N SER A 205 -21.40 -3.57 19.64
CA SER A 205 -20.86 -4.88 19.28
C SER A 205 -19.58 -4.73 18.48
N ARG A 206 -18.70 -5.73 18.54
CA ARG A 206 -17.41 -5.74 17.82
C ARG A 206 -17.55 -5.48 16.31
N THR A 207 -18.60 -6.03 15.69
CA THR A 207 -18.92 -5.76 14.28
C THR A 207 -19.30 -4.30 14.05
N THR A 208 -20.03 -3.69 15.00
CA THR A 208 -20.40 -2.27 14.94
C THR A 208 -19.16 -1.38 15.06
N VAL A 209 -18.25 -1.70 16.00
CA VAL A 209 -16.97 -1.00 16.16
C VAL A 209 -16.17 -1.06 14.85
N ILE A 210 -15.98 -2.24 14.27
CA ILE A 210 -15.25 -2.40 13.01
C ILE A 210 -15.88 -1.53 11.91
N ARG A 211 -17.21 -1.61 11.72
CA ARG A 211 -17.89 -0.93 10.61
C ARG A 211 -18.03 0.58 10.79
N ARG A 212 -18.23 1.06 12.02
CA ARG A 212 -18.55 2.48 12.31
C ARG A 212 -17.37 3.27 12.86
N VAL A 213 -16.36 2.62 13.40
CA VAL A 213 -15.19 3.28 13.99
C VAL A 213 -13.93 2.92 13.20
N THR A 214 -13.52 1.65 13.19
CA THR A 214 -12.24 1.22 12.62
C THR A 214 -12.17 1.49 11.12
N LEU A 215 -13.11 0.95 10.33
CA LEU A 215 -13.07 1.07 8.86
C LEU A 215 -13.14 2.52 8.37
N PRO A 216 -14.02 3.41 8.87
CA PRO A 216 -14.02 4.81 8.47
C PRO A 216 -12.72 5.55 8.79
N LEU A 217 -12.13 5.29 9.97
CA LEU A 217 -10.88 5.95 10.39
C LEU A 217 -9.66 5.46 9.58
N VAL A 218 -9.62 4.20 9.17
CA VAL A 218 -8.54 3.66 8.33
C VAL A 218 -8.83 3.72 6.83
N ALA A 219 -10.00 4.22 6.41
CA ALA A 219 -10.38 4.34 5.00
C ALA A 219 -9.33 5.07 4.13
N PRO A 220 -8.67 6.15 4.59
CA PRO A 220 -7.58 6.77 3.83
C PRO A 220 -6.41 5.82 3.60
N GLY A 221 -6.07 5.00 4.62
CA GLY A 221 -5.03 3.96 4.53
C GLY A 221 -5.42 2.82 3.59
N ILE A 222 -6.70 2.41 3.61
CA ILE A 222 -7.22 1.41 2.66
C ILE A 222 -7.12 1.94 1.23
N ALA A 223 -7.53 3.19 0.99
CA ALA A 223 -7.45 3.80 -0.33
C ALA A 223 -6.00 3.93 -0.83
N ALA A 224 -5.07 4.30 0.05
CA ALA A 224 -3.64 4.36 -0.28
C ALA A 224 -3.08 2.95 -0.60
N GLY A 225 -3.44 1.95 0.22
CA GLY A 225 -3.06 0.55 0.00
C GLY A 225 -3.64 -0.02 -1.30
N ALA A 226 -4.91 0.29 -1.60
CA ALA A 226 -5.55 -0.14 -2.84
C ALA A 226 -4.87 0.45 -4.09
N ALA A 227 -4.50 1.72 -4.03
CA ALA A 227 -3.80 2.35 -5.13
C ALA A 227 -2.39 1.82 -5.34
N LEU A 228 -1.66 1.54 -4.25
CA LEU A 228 -0.35 0.90 -4.33
C LEU A 228 -0.46 -0.53 -4.89
N ALA A 229 -1.46 -1.29 -4.44
CA ALA A 229 -1.76 -2.62 -4.96
C ALA A 229 -2.13 -2.56 -6.45
N TRP A 230 -2.93 -1.58 -6.87
CA TRP A 230 -3.28 -1.40 -8.28
C TRP A 230 -2.08 -1.06 -9.15
N ALA A 231 -1.23 -0.11 -8.73
CA ALA A 231 -0.01 0.22 -9.45
C ALA A 231 0.91 -1.00 -9.60
N ARG A 232 0.99 -1.84 -8.54
CA ARG A 232 1.77 -3.08 -8.55
C ARG A 232 1.16 -4.14 -9.48
N ALA A 233 -0.16 -4.29 -9.48
CA ALA A 233 -0.88 -5.19 -10.38
C ALA A 233 -0.70 -4.78 -11.85
N LEU A 234 -0.91 -3.49 -12.15
CA LEU A 234 -0.82 -2.95 -13.50
C LEU A 234 0.58 -3.14 -14.14
N GLY A 235 1.64 -3.09 -13.32
CA GLY A 235 3.02 -3.31 -13.77
C GLY A 235 3.48 -4.77 -13.71
N GLU A 236 2.58 -5.73 -13.45
CA GLU A 236 2.98 -7.13 -13.32
C GLU A 236 3.29 -7.77 -14.68
N PHE A 237 4.44 -8.45 -14.75
CA PHE A 237 4.96 -9.12 -15.94
C PHE A 237 5.34 -10.57 -15.66
N GLY A 238 6.21 -10.80 -14.68
CA GLY A 238 6.92 -12.07 -14.51
C GLY A 238 6.04 -13.23 -14.08
N ALA A 239 5.17 -13.02 -13.10
CA ALA A 239 4.22 -14.06 -12.67
C ALA A 239 3.16 -14.29 -13.74
N THR A 240 2.72 -13.22 -14.42
CA THR A 240 1.70 -13.30 -15.47
C THR A 240 2.20 -14.07 -16.68
N ILE A 241 3.39 -13.79 -17.21
CA ILE A 241 3.92 -14.51 -18.38
C ILE A 241 4.13 -15.99 -18.08
N THR A 242 4.58 -16.33 -16.87
CA THR A 242 4.89 -17.69 -16.48
C THR A 242 3.61 -18.52 -16.20
N PHE A 243 2.57 -17.91 -15.62
CA PHE A 243 1.34 -18.60 -15.24
C PHE A 243 0.21 -18.49 -16.26
N ALA A 244 -0.07 -17.26 -16.71
CA ALA A 244 -1.17 -16.98 -17.65
C ALA A 244 -0.73 -16.98 -19.12
N GLY A 245 0.59 -16.90 -19.40
CA GLY A 245 1.13 -16.84 -20.74
C GLY A 245 0.99 -15.46 -21.40
N ASN A 246 1.27 -15.39 -22.72
CA ASN A 246 1.21 -14.17 -23.53
C ASN A 246 0.36 -14.41 -24.80
N VAL A 247 -0.96 -14.51 -24.63
CA VAL A 247 -1.91 -14.78 -25.72
C VAL A 247 -2.60 -13.49 -26.12
N ALA A 248 -2.48 -13.10 -27.42
CA ALA A 248 -3.11 -11.91 -27.94
C ALA A 248 -4.63 -11.91 -27.68
N GLY A 249 -5.14 -10.77 -27.21
CA GLY A 249 -6.58 -10.58 -26.90
C GLY A 249 -7.09 -11.35 -25.68
N ARG A 250 -6.26 -12.18 -25.01
CA ARG A 250 -6.69 -12.97 -23.84
C ARG A 250 -5.87 -12.73 -22.58
N THR A 251 -4.52 -12.74 -22.69
CA THR A 251 -3.64 -12.60 -21.51
C THR A 251 -2.52 -11.58 -21.73
N ARG A 252 -2.42 -11.00 -22.93
CA ARG A 252 -1.41 -10.01 -23.26
C ARG A 252 -1.73 -8.67 -22.59
N THR A 253 -1.20 -8.43 -21.41
CA THR A 253 -1.23 -7.14 -20.71
C THR A 253 -0.22 -6.16 -21.33
N VAL A 254 -0.28 -4.87 -20.95
CA VAL A 254 0.65 -3.85 -21.47
C VAL A 254 2.13 -4.22 -21.25
N PRO A 255 2.58 -4.65 -20.05
CA PRO A 255 3.97 -5.08 -19.88
C PRO A 255 4.37 -6.23 -20.81
N LEU A 256 3.45 -7.18 -21.04
CA LEU A 256 3.69 -8.30 -21.96
C LEU A 256 3.73 -7.85 -23.42
N ALA A 257 2.86 -6.91 -23.82
CA ALA A 257 2.86 -6.33 -25.15
C ALA A 257 4.15 -5.54 -25.41
N VAL A 258 4.54 -4.68 -24.46
CA VAL A 258 5.80 -3.90 -24.54
C VAL A 258 7.00 -4.83 -24.74
N SER A 259 7.11 -5.90 -23.94
CA SER A 259 8.22 -6.86 -24.03
C SER A 259 8.31 -7.54 -25.40
N LEU A 260 7.17 -7.85 -26.01
CA LEU A 260 7.12 -8.46 -27.34
C LEU A 260 7.43 -7.43 -28.44
N LEU A 261 6.78 -6.26 -28.37
CA LEU A 261 6.86 -5.22 -29.39
C LEU A 261 8.24 -4.55 -29.46
N LEU A 262 9.02 -4.57 -28.38
CA LEU A 262 10.40 -4.06 -28.41
C LEU A 262 11.25 -4.71 -29.51
N ALA A 263 10.94 -5.94 -29.91
CA ALA A 263 11.68 -6.65 -30.96
C ALA A 263 11.06 -6.50 -32.36
N SER A 264 9.74 -6.20 -32.45
CA SER A 264 9.00 -6.18 -33.73
C SER A 264 8.54 -4.79 -34.15
N ASP A 265 8.11 -3.96 -33.19
CA ASP A 265 7.60 -2.61 -33.41
C ASP A 265 7.97 -1.73 -32.18
N PRO A 266 9.21 -1.23 -32.13
CA PRO A 266 9.69 -0.43 -31.00
C PRO A 266 8.90 0.86 -30.78
N GLU A 267 8.30 1.45 -31.82
CA GLU A 267 7.54 2.69 -31.70
C GLU A 267 6.28 2.49 -30.87
N VAL A 268 5.51 1.44 -31.16
CA VAL A 268 4.33 1.05 -30.38
C VAL A 268 4.71 0.63 -28.96
N ALA A 269 5.84 -0.07 -28.78
CA ALA A 269 6.34 -0.42 -27.44
C ALA A 269 6.63 0.80 -26.58
N VAL A 270 7.30 1.81 -27.16
CA VAL A 270 7.62 3.07 -26.49
C VAL A 270 6.33 3.84 -26.18
N ALA A 271 5.38 3.92 -27.12
CA ALA A 271 4.09 4.56 -26.92
C ALA A 271 3.33 3.95 -25.75
N LEU A 272 3.19 2.62 -25.70
CA LEU A 272 2.56 1.90 -24.58
C LEU A 272 3.28 2.13 -23.24
N SER A 273 4.61 2.17 -23.26
CA SER A 273 5.41 2.43 -22.05
C SER A 273 5.15 3.84 -21.49
N VAL A 274 5.04 4.84 -22.36
CA VAL A 274 4.71 6.22 -21.94
C VAL A 274 3.29 6.33 -21.39
N VAL A 275 2.32 5.64 -22.00
CA VAL A 275 0.96 5.60 -21.44
C VAL A 275 0.94 4.96 -20.07
N LEU A 276 1.63 3.83 -19.89
CA LEU A 276 1.74 3.18 -18.59
C LEU A 276 2.41 4.10 -17.55
N LEU A 277 3.48 4.80 -17.94
CA LEU A 277 4.14 5.80 -17.11
C LEU A 277 3.17 6.93 -16.73
N ALA A 278 2.42 7.47 -17.69
CA ALA A 278 1.44 8.54 -17.45
C ALA A 278 0.34 8.09 -16.48
N VAL A 279 -0.15 6.86 -16.62
CA VAL A 279 -1.12 6.25 -15.69
C VAL A 279 -0.52 6.15 -14.28
N CYS A 280 0.70 5.63 -14.14
CA CYS A 280 1.37 5.52 -12.84
C CYS A 280 1.59 6.90 -12.19
N VAL A 281 2.05 7.90 -12.95
CA VAL A 281 2.24 9.28 -12.45
C VAL A 281 0.91 9.88 -12.02
N THR A 282 -0.14 9.71 -12.82
CA THR A 282 -1.49 10.22 -12.50
C THR A 282 -1.98 9.65 -11.17
N VAL A 283 -1.83 8.34 -10.95
CA VAL A 283 -2.20 7.69 -9.69
C VAL A 283 -1.41 8.26 -8.51
N LEU A 284 -0.10 8.40 -8.65
CA LEU A 284 0.74 8.97 -7.60
C LEU A 284 0.34 10.42 -7.28
N VAL A 285 0.02 11.23 -8.29
CA VAL A 285 -0.42 12.62 -8.10
C VAL A 285 -1.78 12.68 -7.42
N LEU A 286 -2.75 11.85 -7.82
CA LEU A 286 -4.09 11.81 -7.22
C LEU A 286 -4.05 11.34 -5.75
N LEU A 287 -3.08 10.52 -5.40
CA LEU A 287 -2.91 10.00 -4.04
C LEU A 287 -2.04 10.89 -3.16
N ARG A 288 -1.33 11.84 -3.73
CA ARG A 288 -0.39 12.73 -3.05
C ARG A 288 -0.98 13.35 -1.77
N ASP A 289 -2.21 13.86 -1.84
CA ASP A 289 -2.87 14.56 -0.73
C ASP A 289 -3.29 13.62 0.42
N ARG A 290 -3.31 12.31 0.17
CA ARG A 290 -3.61 11.28 1.18
C ARG A 290 -2.35 10.73 1.85
N TRP A 291 -1.17 10.90 1.23
CA TRP A 291 0.12 10.48 1.79
C TRP A 291 0.76 11.54 2.67
N TRP A 292 0.31 12.78 2.56
CA TRP A 292 0.84 13.92 3.33
C TRP A 292 -0.27 14.58 4.14
N PRO A 293 -0.69 14.02 5.29
CA PRO A 293 -1.61 14.65 6.21
C PRO A 293 -0.86 15.76 6.97
N GLY A 294 -0.81 16.96 6.41
CA GLY A 294 -0.05 18.04 7.03
C GLY A 294 -0.02 19.33 6.21
N ARG A 295 -1.18 19.88 5.89
CA ARG A 295 -1.37 21.32 5.67
C ARG A 295 -2.69 21.76 6.27
#